data_92657c39727dd5cb037b89f2698dbeaf
#
_entry.id   92657c39727dd5cb037b89f2698dbeaf
#
_cell.length_a   1.000
_cell.length_b   1.000
_cell.length_c   1.000
_cell.angle_alpha   90.00
_cell.angle_beta   90.00
_cell.angle_gamma   90.00
#
_symmetry.space_group_name_H-M   'P 1'
#
loop_
_entity.id
_entity.type
_entity.pdbx_description
1 polymer ?
#
loop_
_entity_poly.entity_id
_entity_poly.type
_entity_poly.pdbx_seq_one_letter_code
_entity_poly.pdbx_strand_id
1 'polypeptide(L)'
;MPKEGHYINRSNWLRAAVLGANDGIVSISSLLVGVTSAGMATGNVALTGFAGLTAGALSMAAGEYVSVSAQADVEAADLERERIALEEDPGYELEELAEGLESRGVDAALAVKVATQMTDHDALGAHAREELGMFGLAGQANPLQAAGASALAFALGGAFPLIAALVAPAGYALMAIAVTAVLALALLGGGGARLGGAPMRSAIIRAVVWGALAMAVTAALGQAFHCLLYTSPSPRDGLLS
;
A
#
# COMPACT_ATOMS: atom_id res chain seq x y z
N MET A 1 -10.72 -34.20 -3.17
CA MET A 1 -10.18 -33.55 -1.96
C MET A 1 -10.75 -32.15 -1.90
N PRO A 2 -11.27 -31.65 -0.76
CA PRO A 2 -11.66 -30.26 -0.65
C PRO A 2 -10.42 -29.39 -0.88
N LYS A 3 -10.49 -28.40 -1.80
CA LYS A 3 -9.43 -27.41 -1.97
C LYS A 3 -9.45 -26.52 -0.73
N GLU A 4 -8.49 -26.70 0.17
CA GLU A 4 -8.28 -25.77 1.25
C GLU A 4 -7.94 -24.41 0.63
N GLY A 5 -8.81 -23.43 0.85
CA GLY A 5 -8.62 -22.07 0.35
C GLY A 5 -7.56 -21.37 1.19
N HIS A 6 -6.30 -21.39 0.75
CA HIS A 6 -5.24 -20.65 1.43
C HIS A 6 -5.43 -19.15 1.24
N TYR A 7 -5.36 -18.39 2.34
CA TYR A 7 -5.48 -16.91 2.35
C TYR A 7 -4.34 -16.21 1.61
N ILE A 8 -3.21 -16.88 1.40
CA ILE A 8 -2.02 -16.37 0.70
C ILE A 8 -2.34 -15.84 -0.71
N ASN A 9 -3.22 -16.51 -1.46
CA ASN A 9 -3.60 -16.09 -2.82
C ASN A 9 -4.44 -14.80 -2.86
N ARG A 10 -4.93 -14.32 -1.72
CA ARG A 10 -5.69 -13.07 -1.58
C ARG A 10 -4.82 -11.91 -1.08
N SER A 11 -3.54 -12.16 -0.75
CA SER A 11 -2.72 -11.21 -0.02
C SER A 11 -2.34 -9.97 -0.83
N ASN A 12 -2.10 -10.08 -2.14
CA ASN A 12 -1.56 -8.97 -2.93
C ASN A 12 -2.57 -7.85 -3.18
N TRP A 13 -3.75 -8.17 -3.71
CA TRP A 13 -4.77 -7.14 -3.93
C TRP A 13 -5.34 -6.59 -2.62
N LEU A 14 -5.51 -7.46 -1.59
CA LEU A 14 -5.98 -7.04 -0.28
C LEU A 14 -4.97 -6.10 0.38
N ARG A 15 -3.68 -6.39 0.26
CA ARG A 15 -2.61 -5.53 0.75
C ARG A 15 -2.66 -4.15 0.07
N ALA A 16 -2.76 -4.11 -1.26
CA ALA A 16 -2.85 -2.86 -2.02
C ALA A 16 -4.09 -2.03 -1.63
N ALA A 17 -5.25 -2.69 -1.53
CA ALA A 17 -6.49 -2.03 -1.13
C ALA A 17 -6.45 -1.50 0.32
N VAL A 18 -5.95 -2.31 1.27
CA VAL A 18 -5.81 -1.89 2.66
C VAL A 18 -4.79 -0.76 2.79
N LEU A 19 -3.65 -0.85 2.08
CA LEU A 19 -2.62 0.18 2.07
C LEU A 19 -3.17 1.49 1.52
N GLY A 20 -3.82 1.46 0.35
CA GLY A 20 -4.40 2.65 -0.27
C GLY A 20 -5.47 3.30 0.60
N ALA A 21 -6.42 2.51 1.14
CA ALA A 21 -7.47 3.04 2.01
C ALA A 21 -6.91 3.60 3.33
N ASN A 22 -5.93 2.90 3.95
CA ASN A 22 -5.28 3.37 5.18
C ASN A 22 -4.56 4.69 4.95
N ASP A 23 -3.79 4.79 3.85
CA ASP A 23 -3.08 6.02 3.51
C ASP A 23 -4.05 7.17 3.21
N GLY A 24 -5.13 6.90 2.47
CA GLY A 24 -6.18 7.89 2.23
C GLY A 24 -6.81 8.43 3.52
N ILE A 25 -7.16 7.54 4.47
CA ILE A 25 -7.71 7.96 5.77
C ILE A 25 -6.68 8.80 6.54
N VAL A 26 -5.45 8.28 6.71
CA VAL A 26 -4.43 8.92 7.54
C VAL A 26 -3.97 10.24 6.91
N SER A 27 -3.65 10.25 5.61
CA SER A 27 -3.11 11.42 4.92
C SER A 27 -4.14 12.56 4.89
N ILE A 28 -5.39 12.27 4.50
CA ILE A 28 -6.41 13.31 4.40
C ILE A 28 -6.86 13.79 5.78
N SER A 29 -7.04 12.89 6.77
CA SER A 29 -7.39 13.32 8.12
C SER A 29 -6.29 14.16 8.76
N SER A 30 -5.03 13.77 8.61
CA SER A 30 -3.89 14.52 9.14
C SER A 30 -3.77 15.91 8.50
N LEU A 31 -3.92 15.99 7.17
CA LEU A 31 -3.92 17.25 6.45
C LEU A 31 -5.05 18.18 6.95
N LEU A 32 -6.29 17.65 7.02
CA LEU A 32 -7.45 18.41 7.46
C LEU A 32 -7.35 18.85 8.92
N VAL A 33 -6.87 17.97 9.81
CA VAL A 33 -6.59 18.28 11.22
C VAL A 33 -5.55 19.40 11.32
N GLY A 34 -4.47 19.31 10.55
CA GLY A 34 -3.40 20.33 10.54
C GLY A 34 -3.91 21.72 10.15
N VAL A 35 -4.61 21.83 9.00
CA VAL A 35 -5.12 23.12 8.51
C VAL A 35 -6.26 23.66 9.37
N THR A 36 -7.09 22.79 9.95
CA THR A 36 -8.15 23.19 10.89
C THR A 36 -7.54 23.73 12.19
N SER A 37 -6.49 23.06 12.71
CA SER A 37 -5.76 23.50 13.91
C SER A 37 -4.96 24.80 13.68
N ALA A 38 -4.59 25.09 12.43
CA ALA A 38 -4.01 26.38 12.04
C ALA A 38 -5.03 27.52 11.94
N GLY A 39 -6.32 27.26 12.23
CA GLY A 39 -7.38 28.29 12.21
C GLY A 39 -7.85 28.67 10.80
N MET A 40 -7.63 27.85 9.80
CA MET A 40 -8.08 28.15 8.44
C MET A 40 -9.62 28.13 8.33
N ALA A 41 -10.15 29.03 7.50
CA ALA A 41 -11.59 29.08 7.21
C ALA A 41 -12.09 27.78 6.57
N THR A 42 -13.34 27.39 6.85
CA THR A 42 -13.94 26.12 6.39
C THR A 42 -13.83 25.92 4.87
N GLY A 43 -13.97 26.98 4.07
CA GLY A 43 -13.80 26.90 2.61
C GLY A 43 -12.37 26.50 2.19
N ASN A 44 -11.36 27.01 2.89
CA ASN A 44 -9.96 26.64 2.63
C ASN A 44 -9.65 25.22 3.11
N VAL A 45 -10.24 24.79 4.23
CA VAL A 45 -10.14 23.39 4.71
C VAL A 45 -10.72 22.43 3.66
N ALA A 46 -11.91 22.76 3.11
CA ALA A 46 -12.54 21.98 2.05
C ALA A 46 -11.66 21.91 0.79
N LEU A 47 -11.19 23.04 0.30
CA LEU A 47 -10.31 23.11 -0.88
C LEU A 47 -9.02 22.29 -0.67
N THR A 48 -8.39 22.44 0.49
CA THR A 48 -7.19 21.68 0.85
C THR A 48 -7.47 20.17 0.87
N GLY A 49 -8.61 19.77 1.43
CA GLY A 49 -9.03 18.37 1.46
C GLY A 49 -9.25 17.79 0.06
N PHE A 50 -9.95 18.50 -0.84
CA PHE A 50 -10.15 18.07 -2.22
C PHE A 50 -8.83 18.02 -3.00
N ALA A 51 -7.98 19.03 -2.86
CA ALA A 51 -6.67 19.05 -3.49
C ALA A 51 -5.79 17.90 -3.00
N GLY A 52 -5.75 17.67 -1.67
CA GLY A 52 -5.01 16.56 -1.07
C GLY A 52 -5.52 15.20 -1.52
N LEU A 53 -6.85 15.01 -1.57
CA LEU A 53 -7.48 13.77 -2.03
C LEU A 53 -7.13 13.48 -3.49
N THR A 54 -7.21 14.48 -4.35
CA THR A 54 -6.89 14.33 -5.78
C THR A 54 -5.41 14.05 -5.98
N ALA A 55 -4.54 14.85 -5.37
CA ALA A 55 -3.09 14.69 -5.49
C ALA A 55 -2.63 13.34 -4.92
N GLY A 56 -3.15 12.93 -3.76
CA GLY A 56 -2.85 11.65 -3.14
C GLY A 56 -3.30 10.46 -3.99
N ALA A 57 -4.53 10.49 -4.52
CA ALA A 57 -5.03 9.43 -5.38
C ALA A 57 -4.18 9.29 -6.67
N LEU A 58 -3.80 10.39 -7.31
CA LEU A 58 -2.93 10.38 -8.48
C LEU A 58 -1.51 9.90 -8.14
N SER A 59 -0.97 10.32 -7.00
CA SER A 59 0.34 9.85 -6.51
C SER A 59 0.35 8.36 -6.26
N MET A 60 -0.70 7.83 -5.60
CA MET A 60 -0.86 6.39 -5.37
C MET A 60 -0.99 5.62 -6.68
N ALA A 61 -1.77 6.13 -7.64
CA ALA A 61 -1.88 5.52 -8.97
C ALA A 61 -0.52 5.45 -9.69
N ALA A 62 0.21 6.56 -9.72
CA ALA A 62 1.51 6.64 -10.38
C ALA A 62 2.55 5.74 -9.70
N GLY A 63 2.61 5.76 -8.35
CA GLY A 63 3.54 4.93 -7.58
C GLY A 63 3.29 3.44 -7.80
N GLU A 64 2.04 3.00 -7.75
CA GLU A 64 1.68 1.60 -7.96
C GLU A 64 1.93 1.17 -9.41
N TYR A 65 1.59 2.02 -10.39
CA TYR A 65 1.89 1.74 -11.79
C TYR A 65 3.39 1.53 -12.03
N VAL A 66 4.22 2.46 -11.54
CA VAL A 66 5.68 2.39 -11.71
C VAL A 66 6.26 1.16 -10.98
N SER A 67 5.81 0.90 -9.76
CA SER A 67 6.29 -0.23 -8.95
C SER A 67 5.96 -1.58 -9.59
N VAL A 68 4.71 -1.77 -10.02
CA VAL A 68 4.28 -3.02 -10.66
C VAL A 68 4.90 -3.20 -12.03
N SER A 69 5.08 -2.11 -12.80
CA SER A 69 5.78 -2.17 -14.08
C SER A 69 7.26 -2.54 -13.90
N ALA A 70 7.95 -1.90 -12.95
CA ALA A 70 9.35 -2.21 -12.67
C ALA A 70 9.55 -3.67 -12.21
N GLN A 71 8.63 -4.19 -11.40
CA GLN A 71 8.67 -5.60 -11.00
C GLN A 71 8.47 -6.52 -12.21
N ALA A 72 7.51 -6.23 -13.08
CA ALA A 72 7.29 -7.02 -14.30
C ALA A 72 8.49 -6.98 -15.25
N ASP A 73 9.16 -5.82 -15.37
CA ASP A 73 10.37 -5.68 -16.19
C ASP A 73 11.53 -6.53 -15.63
N VAL A 74 11.71 -6.57 -14.31
CA VAL A 74 12.74 -7.41 -13.64
C VAL A 74 12.43 -8.90 -13.85
N GLU A 75 11.17 -9.31 -13.60
CA GLU A 75 10.73 -10.68 -13.82
C GLU A 75 10.96 -11.14 -15.27
N ALA A 76 10.64 -10.29 -16.24
CA ALA A 76 10.87 -10.58 -17.65
C ALA A 76 12.36 -10.70 -17.99
N ALA A 77 13.20 -9.84 -17.41
CA ALA A 77 14.64 -9.89 -17.60
C ALA A 77 15.28 -11.13 -16.97
N ASP A 78 14.78 -11.56 -15.80
CA ASP A 78 15.25 -12.80 -15.15
C ASP A 78 14.86 -14.03 -15.97
N LEU A 79 13.61 -14.10 -16.45
CA LEU A 79 13.16 -15.19 -17.31
C LEU A 79 13.93 -15.26 -18.64
N GLU A 80 14.28 -14.12 -19.22
CA GLU A 80 15.06 -14.12 -20.46
C GLU A 80 16.51 -14.59 -20.21
N ARG A 81 17.11 -14.23 -19.07
CA ARG A 81 18.43 -14.77 -18.67
C ARG A 81 18.38 -16.27 -18.48
N GLU A 82 17.36 -16.77 -17.81
CA GLU A 82 17.13 -18.18 -17.57
C GLU A 82 16.94 -18.96 -18.88
N ARG A 83 16.16 -18.39 -19.81
CA ARG A 83 15.97 -18.97 -21.13
C ARG A 83 17.29 -19.12 -21.90
N ILE A 84 18.14 -18.11 -21.82
CA ILE A 84 19.48 -18.13 -22.46
C ILE A 84 20.37 -19.16 -21.80
N ALA A 85 20.42 -19.24 -20.48
CA ALA A 85 21.21 -20.20 -19.71
C ALA A 85 20.81 -21.65 -20.05
N LEU A 86 19.53 -21.94 -20.11
CA LEU A 86 19.00 -23.25 -20.54
C LEU A 86 19.38 -23.63 -21.98
N GLU A 87 19.58 -22.65 -22.88
CA GLU A 87 20.03 -22.88 -24.24
C GLU A 87 21.54 -23.06 -24.32
N GLU A 88 22.36 -22.35 -23.51
CA GLU A 88 23.81 -22.36 -23.53
C GLU A 88 24.41 -23.59 -22.83
N ASP A 89 23.89 -23.95 -21.65
CA ASP A 89 24.38 -25.10 -20.90
C ASP A 89 23.24 -25.88 -20.18
N PRO A 90 22.42 -26.64 -20.94
CA PRO A 90 21.31 -27.39 -20.37
C PRO A 90 21.72 -28.45 -19.36
N GLY A 91 23.02 -28.88 -19.39
CA GLY A 91 23.55 -29.86 -18.45
C GLY A 91 23.78 -29.24 -17.09
N TYR A 92 24.38 -28.06 -17.04
CA TYR A 92 24.58 -27.29 -15.82
C TYR A 92 23.24 -26.90 -15.18
N GLU A 93 22.31 -26.40 -15.96
CA GLU A 93 20.97 -26.00 -15.49
C GLU A 93 20.19 -27.18 -14.89
N LEU A 94 20.28 -28.37 -15.47
CA LEU A 94 19.70 -29.58 -14.89
C LEU A 94 20.32 -29.93 -13.54
N GLU A 95 21.63 -29.77 -13.38
CA GLU A 95 22.36 -30.00 -12.14
C GLU A 95 21.96 -29.00 -11.07
N GLU A 96 21.85 -27.69 -11.42
CA GLU A 96 21.42 -26.62 -10.55
C GLU A 96 19.99 -26.85 -10.02
N LEU A 97 19.07 -27.25 -10.89
CA LEU A 97 17.70 -27.61 -10.48
C LEU A 97 17.69 -28.82 -9.53
N ALA A 98 18.55 -29.81 -9.77
CA ALA A 98 18.68 -30.96 -8.88
C ALA A 98 19.25 -30.57 -7.51
N GLU A 99 20.30 -29.74 -7.47
CA GLU A 99 20.87 -29.20 -6.23
C GLU A 99 19.83 -28.36 -5.44
N GLY A 100 19.01 -27.58 -6.13
CA GLY A 100 17.88 -26.86 -5.54
C GLY A 100 16.89 -27.78 -4.82
N LEU A 101 16.56 -28.93 -5.42
CA LEU A 101 15.71 -29.94 -4.82
C LEU A 101 16.39 -30.65 -3.63
N GLU A 102 17.69 -30.95 -3.73
CA GLU A 102 18.48 -31.53 -2.63
C GLU A 102 18.51 -30.61 -1.41
N SER A 103 18.68 -29.31 -1.62
CA SER A 103 18.68 -28.30 -0.55
C SER A 103 17.36 -28.28 0.25
N ARG A 104 16.27 -28.76 -0.36
CA ARG A 104 14.96 -28.95 0.25
C ARG A 104 14.74 -30.31 0.87
N GLY A 105 15.75 -31.17 0.89
CA GLY A 105 15.73 -32.48 1.55
C GLY A 105 15.33 -33.64 0.65
N VAL A 106 15.35 -33.48 -0.68
CA VAL A 106 15.19 -34.59 -1.61
C VAL A 106 16.51 -35.38 -1.67
N ASP A 107 16.45 -36.71 -1.71
CA ASP A 107 17.64 -37.55 -1.90
C ASP A 107 18.29 -37.25 -3.24
N ALA A 108 19.65 -37.19 -3.31
CA ALA A 108 20.41 -36.79 -4.50
C ALA A 108 20.00 -37.58 -5.75
N ALA A 109 19.90 -38.91 -5.63
CA ALA A 109 19.56 -39.75 -6.78
C ALA A 109 18.10 -39.57 -7.23
N LEU A 110 17.21 -39.14 -6.31
CA LEU A 110 15.84 -38.81 -6.61
C LEU A 110 15.73 -37.39 -7.17
N ALA A 111 16.51 -36.43 -6.65
CA ALA A 111 16.54 -35.04 -7.11
C ALA A 111 16.88 -34.94 -8.61
N VAL A 112 17.92 -35.63 -9.06
CA VAL A 112 18.28 -35.70 -10.49
C VAL A 112 17.13 -36.25 -11.34
N LYS A 113 16.44 -37.31 -10.87
CA LYS A 113 15.32 -37.88 -11.63
C LYS A 113 14.13 -36.94 -11.70
N VAL A 114 13.84 -36.21 -10.61
CA VAL A 114 12.75 -35.25 -10.56
C VAL A 114 13.09 -34.04 -11.44
N ALA A 115 14.31 -33.49 -11.32
CA ALA A 115 14.78 -32.40 -12.15
C ALA A 115 14.68 -32.73 -13.65
N THR A 116 15.12 -33.93 -14.06
CA THR A 116 14.99 -34.39 -15.46
C THR A 116 13.52 -34.40 -15.92
N GLN A 117 12.60 -34.92 -15.11
CA GLN A 117 11.18 -34.96 -15.48
C GLN A 117 10.55 -33.55 -15.54
N MET A 118 10.99 -32.65 -14.66
CA MET A 118 10.52 -31.23 -14.65
C MET A 118 11.04 -30.51 -15.89
N THR A 119 12.30 -30.68 -16.24
CA THR A 119 12.95 -30.12 -17.43
C THR A 119 12.31 -30.63 -18.71
N ASP A 120 12.06 -31.94 -18.83
CA ASP A 120 11.38 -32.55 -19.98
C ASP A 120 9.96 -32.04 -20.17
N HIS A 121 9.28 -31.65 -19.08
CA HIS A 121 7.91 -31.14 -19.13
C HIS A 121 7.86 -29.63 -19.45
N ASP A 122 8.61 -28.83 -18.75
CA ASP A 122 8.66 -27.34 -18.88
C ASP A 122 9.90 -26.82 -18.17
N ALA A 123 11.06 -26.83 -18.85
CA ALA A 123 12.33 -26.42 -18.27
C ALA A 123 12.27 -25.02 -17.69
N LEU A 124 11.91 -24.02 -18.50
CA LEU A 124 11.84 -22.62 -18.08
C LEU A 124 10.85 -22.40 -16.92
N GLY A 125 9.70 -23.06 -16.97
CA GLY A 125 8.73 -22.98 -15.89
C GLY A 125 9.16 -23.70 -14.62
N ALA A 126 10.04 -24.71 -14.70
CA ALA A 126 10.62 -25.38 -13.55
C ALA A 126 11.59 -24.45 -12.82
N HIS A 127 12.57 -23.88 -13.54
CA HIS A 127 13.54 -22.91 -13.01
C HIS A 127 12.85 -21.64 -12.49
N ALA A 128 11.90 -21.09 -13.24
CA ALA A 128 11.13 -19.93 -12.80
C ALA A 128 10.43 -20.15 -11.42
N ARG A 129 9.95 -21.36 -11.14
CA ARG A 129 9.32 -21.70 -9.86
C ARG A 129 10.32 -22.02 -8.76
N GLU A 130 11.36 -22.77 -9.07
CA GLU A 130 12.26 -23.33 -8.07
C GLU A 130 13.37 -22.36 -7.68
N GLU A 131 13.89 -21.59 -8.63
CA GLU A 131 14.98 -20.64 -8.43
C GLU A 131 14.51 -19.20 -8.29
N LEU A 132 13.64 -18.72 -9.20
CA LEU A 132 13.17 -17.35 -9.17
C LEU A 132 11.95 -17.17 -8.24
N GLY A 133 11.38 -18.25 -7.70
CA GLY A 133 10.22 -18.18 -6.80
C GLY A 133 8.94 -17.70 -7.48
N MET A 134 8.85 -17.79 -8.79
CA MET A 134 7.70 -17.32 -9.57
C MET A 134 6.57 -18.36 -9.58
N PHE A 135 5.72 -18.34 -8.53
CA PHE A 135 4.58 -19.25 -8.37
C PHE A 135 3.34 -18.84 -9.20
N GLY A 136 3.49 -18.42 -10.42
CA GLY A 136 2.41 -18.02 -11.31
C GLY A 136 2.92 -17.70 -12.69
N LEU A 137 2.02 -17.53 -13.66
CA LEU A 137 2.43 -17.10 -14.98
C LEU A 137 3.10 -15.72 -14.86
N ALA A 138 4.40 -15.67 -15.09
CA ALA A 138 5.12 -14.43 -15.28
C ALA A 138 4.38 -13.58 -16.32
N GLY A 139 4.14 -12.32 -16.00
CA GLY A 139 3.40 -11.41 -16.88
C GLY A 139 1.90 -11.24 -16.58
N GLN A 140 1.36 -11.79 -15.48
CA GLN A 140 -0.03 -11.49 -15.05
C GLN A 140 -0.16 -10.19 -14.23
N ALA A 141 0.93 -9.53 -13.91
CA ALA A 141 0.89 -8.23 -13.27
C ALA A 141 0.27 -7.20 -14.21
N ASN A 142 -0.87 -6.61 -13.83
CA ASN A 142 -1.53 -5.55 -14.60
C ASN A 142 -1.31 -4.20 -13.90
N PRO A 143 -0.30 -3.40 -14.32
CA PRO A 143 0.03 -2.14 -13.68
C PRO A 143 -1.13 -1.14 -13.66
N LEU A 144 -1.93 -1.08 -14.73
CA LEU A 144 -3.09 -0.19 -14.80
C LEU A 144 -4.19 -0.58 -13.82
N GLN A 145 -4.44 -1.88 -13.68
CA GLN A 145 -5.43 -2.38 -12.71
C GLN A 145 -4.97 -2.12 -11.27
N ALA A 146 -3.69 -2.34 -10.97
CA ALA A 146 -3.11 -2.06 -9.67
C ALA A 146 -3.17 -0.57 -9.33
N ALA A 147 -2.78 0.30 -10.27
CA ALA A 147 -2.86 1.75 -10.15
C ALA A 147 -4.29 2.24 -9.88
N GLY A 148 -5.25 1.76 -10.67
CA GLY A 148 -6.66 2.11 -10.51
C GLY A 148 -7.23 1.66 -9.16
N ALA A 149 -6.92 0.43 -8.73
CA ALA A 149 -7.36 -0.10 -7.44
C ALA A 149 -6.78 0.70 -6.26
N SER A 150 -5.49 1.04 -6.33
CA SER A 150 -4.81 1.83 -5.29
C SER A 150 -5.37 3.25 -5.19
N ALA A 151 -5.53 3.94 -6.32
CA ALA A 151 -6.13 5.27 -6.37
C ALA A 151 -7.57 5.30 -5.83
N LEU A 152 -8.38 4.33 -6.23
CA LEU A 152 -9.77 4.21 -5.75
C LEU A 152 -9.82 3.94 -4.26
N ALA A 153 -8.98 3.03 -3.75
CA ALA A 153 -8.91 2.72 -2.34
C ALA A 153 -8.49 3.95 -1.51
N PHE A 154 -7.49 4.71 -1.97
CA PHE A 154 -7.08 5.97 -1.36
C PHE A 154 -8.22 7.00 -1.36
N ALA A 155 -8.86 7.20 -2.50
CA ALA A 155 -9.96 8.16 -2.63
C ALA A 155 -11.14 7.82 -1.72
N LEU A 156 -11.53 6.55 -1.67
CA LEU A 156 -12.59 6.08 -0.78
C LEU A 156 -12.21 6.25 0.70
N GLY A 157 -10.97 5.89 1.09
CA GLY A 157 -10.49 6.08 2.46
C GLY A 157 -10.48 7.54 2.88
N GLY A 158 -9.91 8.42 2.05
CA GLY A 158 -9.79 9.85 2.33
C GLY A 158 -11.11 10.63 2.23
N ALA A 159 -12.11 10.07 1.54
CA ALA A 159 -13.42 10.69 1.47
C ALA A 159 -14.12 10.78 2.85
N PHE A 160 -13.92 9.80 3.74
CA PHE A 160 -14.56 9.80 5.07
C PHE A 160 -14.19 11.03 5.90
N PRO A 161 -12.91 11.34 6.19
CA PRO A 161 -12.55 12.52 6.95
C PRO A 161 -12.89 13.82 6.19
N LEU A 162 -12.83 13.83 4.86
CA LEU A 162 -13.22 15.00 4.07
C LEU A 162 -14.73 15.31 4.21
N ILE A 163 -15.58 14.30 4.06
CA ILE A 163 -17.03 14.46 4.25
C ILE A 163 -17.31 14.92 5.69
N ALA A 164 -16.66 14.32 6.69
CA ALA A 164 -16.82 14.73 8.08
C ALA A 164 -16.47 16.22 8.28
N ALA A 165 -15.38 16.70 7.64
CA ALA A 165 -15.03 18.13 7.70
C ALA A 165 -16.08 19.05 7.07
N LEU A 166 -16.70 18.59 5.95
CA LEU A 166 -17.69 19.39 5.22
C LEU A 166 -19.04 19.49 5.92
N VAL A 167 -19.49 18.42 6.61
CA VAL A 167 -20.81 18.36 7.23
C VAL A 167 -20.81 18.75 8.71
N ALA A 168 -19.60 18.90 9.31
CA ALA A 168 -19.48 19.22 10.73
C ALA A 168 -20.07 20.61 11.03
N PRO A 169 -20.83 20.76 12.12
CA PRO A 169 -21.23 22.07 12.61
C PRO A 169 -20.01 22.97 12.93
N ALA A 170 -20.21 24.28 12.87
CA ALA A 170 -19.16 25.24 13.19
C ALA A 170 -18.55 24.95 14.58
N GLY A 171 -17.24 24.91 14.66
CA GLY A 171 -16.45 24.62 15.88
C GLY A 171 -16.24 23.11 16.17
N TYR A 172 -16.91 22.20 15.45
CA TYR A 172 -16.78 20.76 15.68
C TYR A 172 -15.97 20.01 14.60
N ALA A 173 -15.49 20.72 13.57
CA ALA A 173 -14.81 20.09 12.44
C ALA A 173 -13.61 19.23 12.87
N LEU A 174 -12.74 19.73 13.74
CA LEU A 174 -11.57 19.00 14.24
C LEU A 174 -11.97 17.65 14.88
N MET A 175 -12.98 17.69 15.76
CA MET A 175 -13.46 16.50 16.45
C MET A 175 -14.14 15.51 15.48
N ALA A 176 -14.93 16.02 14.52
CA ALA A 176 -15.61 15.20 13.53
C ALA A 176 -14.59 14.46 12.64
N ILE A 177 -13.55 15.15 12.16
CA ILE A 177 -12.46 14.56 11.37
C ILE A 177 -11.76 13.46 12.18
N ALA A 178 -11.33 13.77 13.42
CA ALA A 178 -10.58 12.84 14.26
C ALA A 178 -11.38 11.58 14.59
N VAL A 179 -12.62 11.73 15.02
CA VAL A 179 -13.50 10.60 15.37
C VAL A 179 -13.78 9.74 14.14
N THR A 180 -14.13 10.35 13.01
CA THR A 180 -14.39 9.62 11.77
C THR A 180 -13.16 8.86 11.29
N ALA A 181 -11.97 9.47 11.35
CA ALA A 181 -10.72 8.82 10.98
C ALA A 181 -10.41 7.61 11.88
N VAL A 182 -10.53 7.76 13.20
CA VAL A 182 -10.30 6.65 14.15
C VAL A 182 -11.27 5.49 13.90
N LEU A 183 -12.55 5.79 13.70
CA LEU A 183 -13.55 4.76 13.39
C LEU A 183 -13.25 4.07 12.05
N ALA A 184 -12.92 4.84 11.01
CA ALA A 184 -12.57 4.29 9.69
C ALA A 184 -11.31 3.40 9.76
N LEU A 185 -10.28 3.82 10.50
CA LEU A 185 -9.06 3.02 10.71
C LEU A 185 -9.34 1.74 11.51
N ALA A 186 -10.19 1.81 12.53
CA ALA A 186 -10.58 0.63 13.31
C ALA A 186 -11.35 -0.37 12.44
N LEU A 187 -12.29 0.10 11.61
CA LEU A 187 -13.05 -0.73 10.68
C LEU A 187 -12.15 -1.33 9.60
N LEU A 188 -11.26 -0.53 9.02
CA LEU A 188 -10.31 -1.00 8.01
C LEU A 188 -9.32 -2.03 8.59
N GLY A 189 -8.73 -1.74 9.75
CA GLY A 189 -7.80 -2.65 10.42
C GLY A 189 -8.47 -3.97 10.83
N GLY A 190 -9.68 -3.89 11.39
CA GLY A 190 -10.46 -5.07 11.77
C GLY A 190 -10.95 -5.87 10.56
N GLY A 191 -11.46 -5.19 9.53
CA GLY A 191 -11.93 -5.81 8.29
C GLY A 191 -10.81 -6.50 7.52
N GLY A 192 -9.68 -5.81 7.35
CA GLY A 192 -8.49 -6.37 6.69
C GLY A 192 -7.95 -7.59 7.43
N ALA A 193 -7.85 -7.52 8.77
CA ALA A 193 -7.44 -8.66 9.59
C ALA A 193 -8.40 -9.85 9.46
N ARG A 194 -9.70 -9.61 9.47
CA ARG A 194 -10.72 -10.66 9.31
C ARG A 194 -10.62 -11.35 7.95
N LEU A 195 -10.43 -10.57 6.88
CA LEU A 195 -10.28 -11.10 5.51
C LEU A 195 -8.97 -11.85 5.31
N GLY A 196 -7.91 -11.45 6.03
CA GLY A 196 -6.59 -12.09 6.00
C GLY A 196 -6.39 -13.20 7.05
N GLY A 197 -7.39 -13.51 7.89
CA GLY A 197 -7.27 -14.52 8.96
C GLY A 197 -6.33 -14.12 10.11
N ALA A 198 -6.03 -12.82 10.27
CA ALA A 198 -5.11 -12.30 11.26
C ALA A 198 -5.81 -11.85 12.56
N PRO A 199 -5.09 -11.69 13.69
CA PRO A 199 -5.66 -11.19 14.93
C PRO A 199 -6.20 -9.76 14.81
N MET A 200 -7.52 -9.60 14.90
CA MET A 200 -8.20 -8.30 14.71
C MET A 200 -7.72 -7.23 15.70
N ARG A 201 -7.54 -7.57 16.99
CA ARG A 201 -7.16 -6.60 18.02
C ARG A 201 -5.85 -5.89 17.70
N SER A 202 -4.81 -6.63 17.35
CA SER A 202 -3.50 -6.06 17.04
C SER A 202 -3.53 -5.19 15.77
N ALA A 203 -4.31 -5.59 14.78
CA ALA A 203 -4.48 -4.82 13.54
C ALA A 203 -5.20 -3.49 13.77
N ILE A 204 -6.30 -3.51 14.54
CA ILE A 204 -7.04 -2.30 14.93
C ILE A 204 -6.13 -1.35 15.73
N ILE A 205 -5.46 -1.86 16.77
CA ILE A 205 -4.59 -1.03 17.61
C ILE A 205 -3.50 -0.38 16.77
N ARG A 206 -2.82 -1.13 15.90
CA ARG A 206 -1.79 -0.56 15.02
C ARG A 206 -2.32 0.55 14.12
N ALA A 207 -3.44 0.31 13.43
CA ALA A 207 -4.02 1.29 12.54
C ALA A 207 -4.42 2.57 13.28
N VAL A 208 -5.11 2.42 14.42
CA VAL A 208 -5.60 3.56 15.22
C VAL A 208 -4.45 4.33 15.86
N VAL A 209 -3.45 3.65 16.45
CA VAL A 209 -2.33 4.31 17.12
C VAL A 209 -1.50 5.13 16.13
N TRP A 210 -1.13 4.55 14.98
CA TRP A 210 -0.35 5.27 13.99
C TRP A 210 -1.13 6.42 13.35
N GLY A 211 -2.42 6.23 13.05
CA GLY A 211 -3.27 7.30 12.53
C GLY A 211 -3.48 8.43 13.54
N ALA A 212 -3.73 8.10 14.81
CA ALA A 212 -3.86 9.10 15.87
C ALA A 212 -2.56 9.89 16.09
N LEU A 213 -1.41 9.21 16.05
CA LEU A 213 -0.10 9.85 16.14
C LEU A 213 0.13 10.82 14.99
N ALA A 214 -0.16 10.42 13.74
CA ALA A 214 -0.03 11.29 12.58
C ALA A 214 -0.91 12.55 12.71
N MET A 215 -2.17 12.38 13.10
CA MET A 215 -3.09 13.51 13.35
C MET A 215 -2.61 14.41 14.50
N ALA A 216 -2.08 13.84 15.59
CA ALA A 216 -1.56 14.61 16.72
C ALA A 216 -0.36 15.47 16.32
N VAL A 217 0.57 14.90 15.54
CA VAL A 217 1.75 15.64 15.03
C VAL A 217 1.30 16.79 14.13
N THR A 218 0.39 16.54 13.19
CA THR A 218 -0.09 17.60 12.27
C THR A 218 -0.94 18.65 12.98
N ALA A 219 -1.72 18.27 14.02
CA ALA A 219 -2.43 19.22 14.87
C ALA A 219 -1.44 20.15 15.60
N ALA A 220 -0.38 19.60 16.18
CA ALA A 220 0.64 20.39 16.88
C ALA A 220 1.36 21.37 15.92
N LEU A 221 1.71 20.90 14.72
CA LEU A 221 2.26 21.77 13.68
C LEU A 221 1.27 22.88 13.28
N GLY A 222 -0.01 22.54 13.07
CA GLY A 222 -1.04 23.52 12.74
C GLY A 222 -1.18 24.60 13.81
N GLN A 223 -1.20 24.22 15.09
CA GLN A 223 -1.24 25.17 16.21
C GLN A 223 0.02 26.04 16.28
N ALA A 224 1.21 25.47 16.05
CA ALA A 224 2.46 26.25 16.02
C ALA A 224 2.44 27.32 14.92
N PHE A 225 1.96 26.96 13.72
CA PHE A 225 1.78 27.94 12.63
C PHE A 225 0.72 28.99 12.95
N HIS A 226 -0.37 28.62 13.59
CA HIS A 226 -1.39 29.57 14.05
C HIS A 226 -0.80 30.61 15.00
N CYS A 227 -0.05 30.17 16.01
CA CYS A 227 0.63 31.09 16.93
C CYS A 227 1.59 32.03 16.22
N LEU A 228 2.41 31.52 15.29
CA LEU A 228 3.38 32.33 14.54
C LEU A 228 2.72 33.42 13.66
N LEU A 229 1.63 33.09 13.01
CA LEU A 229 0.90 34.03 12.13
C LEU A 229 0.13 35.08 12.91
N TYR A 230 -0.37 34.73 14.13
CA TYR A 230 -1.11 35.70 14.98
C TYR A 230 -0.24 36.62 15.82
N THR A 231 1.03 36.24 16.03
CA THR A 231 2.01 37.05 16.79
C THR A 231 2.83 38.00 15.92
N SER A 232 2.73 37.92 14.59
CA SER A 232 3.34 38.89 13.69
C SER A 232 2.53 40.21 13.71
N PRO A 233 3.11 41.35 14.13
CA PRO A 233 2.41 42.65 14.07
C PRO A 233 1.99 42.92 12.62
N SER A 234 0.69 43.25 12.43
CA SER A 234 0.19 43.64 11.12
C SER A 234 0.96 44.81 10.57
N PRO A 235 1.40 44.78 9.28
CA PRO A 235 2.03 45.97 8.68
C PRO A 235 1.17 47.24 8.72
N ARG A 236 -0.12 47.11 9.07
CA ARG A 236 -1.06 48.24 9.24
C ARG A 236 -0.94 48.92 10.60
N ASP A 237 -0.40 48.25 11.63
CA ASP A 237 -0.29 48.84 12.96
C ASP A 237 0.87 49.85 13.06
N GLY A 238 1.80 49.82 12.09
CA GLY A 238 2.89 50.80 11.98
C GLY A 238 2.55 52.09 11.25
N LEU A 239 1.34 52.20 10.69
CA LEU A 239 0.94 53.39 9.91
C LEU A 239 -0.01 54.34 10.70
N LEU A 240 -0.30 54.05 11.97
CA LEU A 240 -1.17 54.83 12.84
C LEU A 240 -0.46 55.44 14.05
N SER A 241 0.86 55.51 14.04
CA SER A 241 1.67 56.25 15.05
C SER A 241 2.34 57.44 14.46
#